data_2f2cec48e98c625f710d937c6ab6c3c5
#
_entry.id   2f2cec48e98c625f710d937c6ab6c3c5
#
_cell.length_a   1.000
_cell.length_b   1.000
_cell.length_c   1.000
_cell.angle_alpha   90.00
_cell.angle_beta   90.00
_cell.angle_gamma   90.00
#
_symmetry.space_group_name_H-M   'P 1'
#
loop_
_entity.id
_entity.type
_entity.pdbx_description
1 polymer ?
#
loop_
_entity_poly.entity_id
_entity_poly.type
_entity_poly.pdbx_seq_one_letter_code
_entity_poly.pdbx_strand_id
1 'polypeptide(L)'
;MELRTLLNKAIERRHSLAAITNCLRLVNGKGDGCDGLLIDRYHQHVQVQVLHERWSKRVDEIAQILISMMPVDYLIVKSRQGLDLNVKVLKQGDPKTIVEENGLKFEVDLNDGLNCGLFLDMRENRRMVAAACKTKKVFNGFAYTCSFGLYARHYGATEVINTDISKRTLKKAEDNYRLNGFEVSKDEFVTTDTMAYLNRAVKKENFFDIIILDPPSFSRHEGKTFQVKRDMPVLIRTALEVLRPKGRLFVSTNYSEISHAQLEEMLAKSLNTRRVEKLERVGQDQDFPGSNSFKESYLSGLWVKFL
;
A
#
# COMPACT_ATOMS: atom_id res chain seq x y z
N MET A 1 -23.29 -23.18 -0.08
CA MET A 1 -23.68 -21.93 0.62
C MET A 1 -24.09 -20.92 -0.43
N GLU A 2 -25.20 -20.23 -0.25
CA GLU A 2 -25.68 -19.21 -1.18
C GLU A 2 -24.71 -18.02 -1.22
N LEU A 3 -24.49 -17.41 -2.39
CA LEU A 3 -23.52 -16.34 -2.58
C LEU A 3 -23.78 -15.14 -1.64
N ARG A 4 -25.06 -14.75 -1.48
CA ARG A 4 -25.47 -13.70 -0.56
C ARG A 4 -24.98 -13.97 0.86
N THR A 5 -25.13 -15.19 1.35
CA THR A 5 -24.68 -15.58 2.70
C THR A 5 -23.16 -15.49 2.85
N LEU A 6 -22.40 -15.87 1.80
CA LEU A 6 -20.94 -15.75 1.80
C LEU A 6 -20.50 -14.29 1.88
N LEU A 7 -21.08 -13.43 1.01
CA LEU A 7 -20.73 -12.00 0.97
C LEU A 7 -21.12 -11.31 2.30
N ASN A 8 -22.30 -11.61 2.83
CA ASN A 8 -22.75 -11.05 4.11
C ASN A 8 -21.76 -11.38 5.23
N LYS A 9 -21.40 -12.66 5.37
CA LYS A 9 -20.45 -13.12 6.38
C LYS A 9 -19.08 -12.45 6.25
N ALA A 10 -18.61 -12.25 5.01
CA ALA A 10 -17.34 -11.56 4.76
C ALA A 10 -17.43 -10.08 5.19
N ILE A 11 -18.50 -9.38 4.85
CA ILE A 11 -18.72 -7.97 5.20
C ILE A 11 -18.85 -7.79 6.72
N GLU A 12 -19.61 -8.67 7.41
CA GLU A 12 -19.78 -8.62 8.86
C GLU A 12 -18.45 -8.71 9.63
N ARG A 13 -17.50 -9.52 9.14
CA ARG A 13 -16.16 -9.61 9.75
C ARG A 13 -15.39 -8.29 9.79
N ARG A 14 -15.74 -7.34 8.92
CA ARG A 14 -15.08 -6.02 8.80
C ARG A 14 -15.81 -4.90 9.54
N HIS A 15 -16.90 -5.22 10.23
CA HIS A 15 -17.76 -4.22 10.86
C HIS A 15 -17.00 -3.31 11.85
N SER A 16 -16.05 -3.88 12.59
CA SER A 16 -15.22 -3.13 13.54
C SER A 16 -14.33 -2.05 12.88
N LEU A 17 -14.00 -2.20 11.59
CA LEU A 17 -13.19 -1.23 10.87
C LEU A 17 -13.95 0.05 10.50
N ALA A 18 -15.28 0.01 10.48
CA ALA A 18 -16.10 1.17 10.11
C ALA A 18 -15.89 2.39 11.01
N ALA A 19 -15.34 2.19 12.22
CA ALA A 19 -15.00 3.27 13.17
C ALA A 19 -13.74 4.06 12.75
N ILE A 20 -12.87 3.48 11.95
CA ILE A 20 -11.56 4.05 11.61
C ILE A 20 -11.36 4.29 10.10
N THR A 21 -12.21 3.70 9.26
CA THR A 21 -12.12 3.88 7.81
C THR A 21 -13.45 3.63 7.11
N ASN A 22 -13.65 4.30 5.98
CA ASN A 22 -14.72 4.02 5.03
C ASN A 22 -14.20 3.36 3.74
N CYS A 23 -12.91 2.96 3.71
CA CYS A 23 -12.29 2.23 2.59
C CYS A 23 -11.59 0.97 3.10
N LEU A 24 -12.05 -0.19 2.61
CA LEU A 24 -11.58 -1.49 3.09
C LEU A 24 -11.87 -2.61 2.09
N ARG A 25 -11.16 -3.73 2.22
CA ARG A 25 -11.43 -4.96 1.50
C ARG A 25 -12.63 -5.67 2.12
N LEU A 26 -13.73 -5.80 1.37
CA LEU A 26 -14.95 -6.50 1.81
C LEU A 26 -14.83 -8.02 1.64
N VAL A 27 -14.15 -8.47 0.57
CA VAL A 27 -13.96 -9.90 0.26
C VAL A 27 -12.53 -10.13 -0.21
N ASN A 28 -11.81 -11.00 0.46
CA ASN A 28 -10.43 -11.35 0.15
C ASN A 28 -10.27 -12.83 -0.25
N GLY A 29 -10.82 -13.20 -1.38
CA GLY A 29 -10.58 -14.49 -2.03
C GLY A 29 -10.81 -15.69 -1.12
N LYS A 30 -9.80 -16.56 -1.03
CA LYS A 30 -9.85 -17.79 -0.21
C LYS A 30 -10.09 -17.51 1.27
N GLY A 31 -9.55 -16.44 1.81
CA GLY A 31 -9.72 -16.06 3.22
C GLY A 31 -11.19 -15.88 3.62
N ASP A 32 -12.05 -15.55 2.66
CA ASP A 32 -13.50 -15.42 2.83
C ASP A 32 -14.28 -16.53 2.12
N GLY A 33 -13.63 -17.60 1.67
CA GLY A 33 -14.29 -18.70 0.96
C GLY A 33 -14.71 -18.37 -0.48
N CYS A 34 -14.23 -17.25 -1.03
CA CYS A 34 -14.56 -16.74 -2.36
C CYS A 34 -13.33 -16.76 -3.28
N ASP A 35 -12.58 -17.86 -3.34
CA ASP A 35 -11.34 -17.97 -4.10
C ASP A 35 -11.45 -17.36 -5.50
N GLY A 36 -10.55 -16.41 -5.82
CA GLY A 36 -10.52 -15.66 -7.07
C GLY A 36 -11.50 -14.49 -7.19
N LEU A 37 -12.15 -14.09 -6.09
CA LEU A 37 -12.99 -12.89 -6.01
C LEU A 37 -12.43 -11.93 -4.95
N LEU A 38 -12.15 -10.69 -5.35
CA LEU A 38 -11.78 -9.61 -4.43
C LEU A 38 -12.81 -8.49 -4.57
N ILE A 39 -13.23 -7.91 -3.45
CA ILE A 39 -14.16 -6.79 -3.45
C ILE A 39 -13.61 -5.72 -2.51
N ASP A 40 -13.33 -4.55 -3.07
CA ASP A 40 -12.89 -3.38 -2.33
C ASP A 40 -14.00 -2.31 -2.30
N ARG A 41 -14.18 -1.71 -1.14
CA ARG A 41 -15.06 -0.56 -0.94
C ARG A 41 -14.23 0.69 -0.72
N TYR A 42 -14.61 1.77 -1.39
CA TYR A 42 -14.06 3.11 -1.26
C TYR A 42 -15.22 4.08 -1.02
N HIS A 43 -15.60 4.32 0.25
CA HIS A 43 -16.83 5.04 0.65
C HIS A 43 -18.09 4.36 0.07
N GLN A 44 -18.75 4.96 -0.92
CA GLN A 44 -19.89 4.38 -1.64
C GLN A 44 -19.51 3.86 -3.04
N HIS A 45 -18.23 3.70 -3.32
CA HIS A 45 -17.69 3.16 -4.56
C HIS A 45 -17.19 1.74 -4.33
N VAL A 46 -17.48 0.85 -5.25
CA VAL A 46 -17.12 -0.57 -5.14
C VAL A 46 -16.33 -1.01 -6.36
N GLN A 47 -15.18 -1.62 -6.11
CA GLN A 47 -14.40 -2.32 -7.11
C GLN A 47 -14.48 -3.82 -6.87
N VAL A 48 -14.95 -4.57 -7.87
CA VAL A 48 -14.91 -6.03 -7.90
C VAL A 48 -13.77 -6.47 -8.80
N GLN A 49 -12.84 -7.26 -8.28
CA GLN A 49 -11.78 -7.86 -9.09
C GLN A 49 -12.06 -9.36 -9.25
N VAL A 50 -12.08 -9.80 -10.50
CA VAL A 50 -12.34 -11.18 -10.88
C VAL A 50 -11.05 -11.81 -11.38
N LEU A 51 -10.53 -12.78 -10.64
CA LEU A 51 -9.31 -13.50 -10.96
C LEU A 51 -9.59 -14.88 -11.55
N HIS A 52 -10.80 -15.44 -11.32
CA HIS A 52 -11.21 -16.75 -11.84
C HIS A 52 -12.48 -16.62 -12.68
N GLU A 53 -12.52 -17.28 -13.82
CA GLU A 53 -13.62 -17.21 -14.80
C GLU A 53 -15.00 -17.57 -14.20
N ARG A 54 -15.05 -18.45 -13.20
CA ARG A 54 -16.32 -18.81 -12.54
C ARG A 54 -17.09 -17.59 -12.00
N TRP A 55 -16.39 -16.51 -11.62
CA TRP A 55 -17.00 -15.28 -11.14
C TRP A 55 -17.43 -14.35 -12.25
N SER A 56 -16.81 -14.43 -13.43
CA SER A 56 -17.17 -13.58 -14.60
C SER A 56 -18.63 -13.74 -15.01
N LYS A 57 -19.18 -14.96 -14.85
CA LYS A 57 -20.59 -15.26 -15.16
C LYS A 57 -21.57 -14.81 -14.09
N ARG A 58 -21.07 -14.38 -12.93
CA ARG A 58 -21.88 -13.99 -11.75
C ARG A 58 -21.70 -12.53 -11.34
N VAL A 59 -21.03 -11.72 -12.14
CA VAL A 59 -20.74 -10.32 -11.78
C VAL A 59 -22.01 -9.48 -11.60
N ASP A 60 -23.04 -9.72 -12.42
CA ASP A 60 -24.31 -9.01 -12.30
C ASP A 60 -25.07 -9.40 -11.01
N GLU A 61 -25.03 -10.68 -10.63
CA GLU A 61 -25.58 -11.18 -9.36
C GLU A 61 -24.83 -10.58 -8.16
N ILE A 62 -23.48 -10.56 -8.21
CA ILE A 62 -22.63 -9.94 -7.19
C ILE A 62 -23.02 -8.47 -7.02
N ALA A 63 -23.13 -7.72 -8.13
CA ALA A 63 -23.49 -6.31 -8.09
C ALA A 63 -24.88 -6.07 -7.46
N GLN A 64 -25.88 -6.85 -7.83
CA GLN A 64 -27.24 -6.75 -7.28
C GLN A 64 -27.25 -7.03 -5.76
N ILE A 65 -26.50 -8.05 -5.32
CA ILE A 65 -26.36 -8.35 -3.89
C ILE A 65 -25.72 -7.16 -3.16
N LEU A 66 -24.59 -6.63 -3.64
CA LEU A 66 -23.88 -5.53 -3.00
C LEU A 66 -24.74 -4.26 -2.93
N ILE A 67 -25.41 -3.89 -4.00
CA ILE A 67 -26.34 -2.72 -4.06
C ILE A 67 -27.51 -2.91 -3.07
N SER A 68 -27.99 -4.14 -2.85
CA SER A 68 -29.04 -4.42 -1.87
C SER A 68 -28.59 -4.37 -0.42
N MET A 69 -27.27 -4.50 -0.16
CA MET A 69 -26.70 -4.60 1.19
C MET A 69 -26.14 -3.26 1.68
N MET A 70 -25.74 -2.36 0.79
CA MET A 70 -25.11 -1.10 1.15
C MET A 70 -25.37 -0.01 0.11
N PRO A 71 -25.23 1.28 0.47
CA PRO A 71 -25.22 2.36 -0.49
C PRO A 71 -24.03 2.21 -1.46
N VAL A 72 -24.30 2.25 -2.77
CA VAL A 72 -23.30 2.17 -3.84
C VAL A 72 -23.60 3.26 -4.85
N ASP A 73 -22.68 4.19 -5.09
CA ASP A 73 -22.81 5.26 -6.11
C ASP A 73 -22.14 4.87 -7.42
N TYR A 74 -21.05 4.11 -7.33
CA TYR A 74 -20.30 3.62 -8.48
C TYR A 74 -19.85 2.19 -8.26
N LEU A 75 -20.03 1.31 -9.27
CA LEU A 75 -19.56 -0.07 -9.20
C LEU A 75 -18.88 -0.48 -10.49
N ILE A 76 -17.62 -0.91 -10.36
CA ILE A 76 -16.76 -1.34 -11.45
C ILE A 76 -16.28 -2.76 -11.23
N VAL A 77 -16.25 -3.54 -12.30
CA VAL A 77 -15.65 -4.88 -12.33
C VAL A 77 -14.37 -4.83 -13.15
N LYS A 78 -13.30 -5.34 -12.59
CA LYS A 78 -12.00 -5.47 -13.27
C LYS A 78 -11.61 -6.95 -13.32
N SER A 79 -11.21 -7.41 -14.51
CA SER A 79 -10.68 -8.77 -14.68
C SER A 79 -9.44 -8.72 -15.55
N ARG A 80 -8.50 -9.63 -15.31
CA ARG A 80 -7.30 -9.78 -16.13
C ARG A 80 -7.39 -11.02 -17.00
N GLN A 81 -7.04 -10.86 -18.27
CA GLN A 81 -6.78 -11.98 -19.19
C GLN A 81 -5.37 -11.76 -19.76
N GLY A 82 -4.39 -12.47 -19.17
CA GLY A 82 -2.98 -12.21 -19.48
C GLY A 82 -2.55 -10.82 -19.04
N LEU A 83 -2.11 -9.97 -19.98
CA LEU A 83 -1.72 -8.59 -19.73
C LEU A 83 -2.88 -7.60 -19.82
N ASP A 84 -4.00 -7.99 -20.43
CA ASP A 84 -5.12 -7.10 -20.69
C ASP A 84 -6.00 -6.94 -19.46
N LEU A 85 -6.35 -5.70 -19.16
CA LEU A 85 -7.30 -5.32 -18.12
C LEU A 85 -8.66 -5.07 -18.75
N ASN A 86 -9.60 -5.99 -18.51
CA ASN A 86 -11.00 -5.80 -18.90
C ASN A 86 -11.76 -5.08 -17.80
N VAL A 87 -12.50 -4.05 -18.18
CA VAL A 87 -13.25 -3.20 -17.26
C VAL A 87 -14.71 -3.16 -17.69
N LYS A 88 -15.64 -3.42 -16.74
CA LYS A 88 -17.10 -3.29 -16.93
C LYS A 88 -17.68 -2.43 -15.80
N VAL A 89 -18.31 -1.33 -16.14
CA VAL A 89 -19.07 -0.52 -15.16
C VAL A 89 -20.48 -1.09 -15.04
N LEU A 90 -20.88 -1.49 -13.84
CA LEU A 90 -22.21 -2.06 -13.56
C LEU A 90 -23.16 -1.07 -12.90
N LYS A 91 -22.63 -0.05 -12.21
CA LYS A 91 -23.40 1.11 -11.77
C LYS A 91 -22.65 2.38 -12.14
N GLN A 92 -23.29 3.23 -12.94
CA GLN A 92 -22.73 4.50 -13.41
C GLN A 92 -22.74 5.56 -12.32
N GLY A 93 -21.70 6.39 -12.30
CA GLY A 93 -21.50 7.50 -11.38
C GLY A 93 -20.14 8.16 -11.64
N ASP A 94 -19.71 9.08 -10.78
CA ASP A 94 -18.34 9.59 -10.81
C ASP A 94 -17.39 8.45 -10.33
N PRO A 95 -16.35 8.09 -11.07
CA PRO A 95 -15.40 7.08 -10.63
C PRO A 95 -14.49 7.57 -9.47
N LYS A 96 -14.48 8.86 -9.20
CA LYS A 96 -13.67 9.49 -8.14
C LYS A 96 -14.44 9.65 -6.86
N THR A 97 -13.77 9.46 -5.76
CA THR A 97 -14.32 9.74 -4.44
C THR A 97 -13.22 10.09 -3.45
N ILE A 98 -13.60 10.70 -2.33
CA ILE A 98 -12.73 10.91 -1.18
C ILE A 98 -13.04 9.83 -0.15
N VAL A 99 -12.00 9.16 0.31
CA VAL A 99 -12.07 8.17 1.38
C VAL A 99 -11.37 8.66 2.62
N GLU A 100 -11.76 8.11 3.76
CA GLU A 100 -11.17 8.41 5.06
C GLU A 100 -10.55 7.17 5.69
N GLU A 101 -9.35 7.34 6.23
CA GLU A 101 -8.61 6.32 6.94
C GLU A 101 -7.88 6.95 8.14
N ASN A 102 -8.24 6.52 9.37
CA ASN A 102 -7.66 7.07 10.62
C ASN A 102 -7.70 8.60 10.69
N GLY A 103 -8.79 9.24 10.20
CA GLY A 103 -8.96 10.69 10.18
C GLY A 103 -8.24 11.42 9.04
N LEU A 104 -7.53 10.72 8.16
CA LEU A 104 -6.91 11.28 6.97
C LEU A 104 -7.75 10.99 5.73
N LYS A 105 -7.77 11.96 4.80
CA LYS A 105 -8.53 11.93 3.55
C LYS A 105 -7.63 11.61 2.37
N PHE A 106 -8.13 10.78 1.45
CA PHE A 106 -7.43 10.42 0.22
C PHE A 106 -8.39 10.46 -0.96
N GLU A 107 -7.96 11.11 -2.05
CA GLU A 107 -8.67 10.98 -3.32
C GLU A 107 -8.33 9.64 -3.97
N VAL A 108 -9.35 8.90 -4.38
CA VAL A 108 -9.23 7.66 -5.14
C VAL A 108 -10.02 7.77 -6.44
N ASP A 109 -9.53 7.11 -7.50
CA ASP A 109 -10.17 7.05 -8.81
C ASP A 109 -10.23 5.60 -9.26
N LEU A 110 -11.42 5.02 -9.28
CA LEU A 110 -11.59 3.61 -9.62
C LEU A 110 -11.32 3.31 -11.10
N ASN A 111 -11.24 4.32 -11.95
CA ASN A 111 -10.83 4.17 -13.35
C ASN A 111 -9.30 4.22 -13.55
N ASP A 112 -8.53 4.53 -12.53
CA ASP A 112 -7.07 4.62 -12.63
C ASP A 112 -6.40 3.24 -12.54
N GLY A 113 -6.52 2.44 -13.58
CA GLY A 113 -5.91 1.10 -13.66
C GLY A 113 -6.38 0.14 -12.58
N LEU A 114 -5.48 -0.66 -12.03
CA LEU A 114 -5.76 -1.57 -10.90
C LEU A 114 -5.67 -0.87 -9.55
N ASN A 115 -4.75 0.08 -9.43
CA ASN A 115 -4.46 0.80 -8.20
C ASN A 115 -5.21 2.13 -8.20
N CYS A 116 -6.17 2.25 -7.30
CA CYS A 116 -7.12 3.38 -7.30
C CYS A 116 -6.59 4.65 -6.62
N GLY A 117 -5.38 4.63 -6.05
CA GLY A 117 -4.79 5.78 -5.34
C GLY A 117 -4.45 5.50 -3.88
N LEU A 118 -4.96 4.43 -3.27
CA LEU A 118 -4.64 4.03 -1.90
C LEU A 118 -4.56 2.50 -1.80
N PHE A 119 -3.47 1.99 -1.22
CA PHE A 119 -3.31 0.58 -0.90
C PHE A 119 -3.95 0.28 0.47
N LEU A 120 -5.06 -0.45 0.45
CA LEU A 120 -5.88 -0.71 1.65
C LEU A 120 -5.19 -1.66 2.63
N ASP A 121 -4.35 -2.56 2.14
CA ASP A 121 -3.60 -3.56 2.90
C ASP A 121 -2.46 -2.99 3.76
N MET A 122 -2.15 -1.71 3.59
CA MET A 122 -1.07 -1.00 4.30
C MET A 122 -1.57 -0.07 5.42
N ARG A 123 -2.87 -0.04 5.73
CA ARG A 123 -3.47 0.89 6.71
C ARG A 123 -2.78 0.84 8.07
N GLU A 124 -2.66 -0.36 8.64
CA GLU A 124 -2.06 -0.54 9.95
C GLU A 124 -0.56 -0.28 9.93
N ASN A 125 0.13 -0.65 8.83
CA ASN A 125 1.54 -0.35 8.64
C ASN A 125 1.79 1.17 8.58
N ARG A 126 0.94 1.93 7.90
CA ARG A 126 1.02 3.41 7.89
C ARG A 126 0.89 3.98 9.28
N ARG A 127 -0.13 3.54 10.05
CA ARG A 127 -0.37 3.98 11.42
C ARG A 127 0.79 3.64 12.35
N MET A 128 1.31 2.41 12.27
CA MET A 128 2.44 1.93 13.07
C MET A 128 3.72 2.75 12.82
N VAL A 129 4.07 2.96 11.55
CA VAL A 129 5.25 3.74 11.17
C VAL A 129 5.08 5.19 11.61
N ALA A 130 3.92 5.78 11.36
CA ALA A 130 3.62 7.18 11.69
C ALA A 130 3.71 7.46 13.19
N ALA A 131 3.32 6.51 14.05
CA ALA A 131 3.43 6.65 15.51
C ALA A 131 4.87 6.92 16.00
N ALA A 132 5.88 6.58 15.18
CA ALA A 132 7.29 6.86 15.48
C ALA A 132 7.81 8.16 14.85
N CYS A 133 6.99 8.87 14.05
CA CYS A 133 7.47 9.99 13.20
C CYS A 133 7.54 11.35 13.90
N LYS A 134 6.98 11.49 15.10
CA LYS A 134 6.97 12.78 15.82
C LYS A 134 8.38 13.35 15.96
N THR A 135 8.58 14.60 15.50
CA THR A 135 9.87 15.30 15.48
C THR A 135 10.99 14.62 14.68
N LYS A 136 10.63 13.76 13.72
CA LYS A 136 11.58 12.98 12.93
C LYS A 136 11.68 13.50 11.51
N LYS A 137 12.86 13.28 10.89
CA LYS A 137 13.08 13.42 9.47
C LYS A 137 12.87 12.07 8.81
N VAL A 138 11.93 12.01 7.86
CA VAL A 138 11.43 10.78 7.24
C VAL A 138 11.75 10.77 5.75
N PHE A 139 12.24 9.64 5.27
CA PHE A 139 12.37 9.35 3.84
C PHE A 139 11.35 8.27 3.45
N ASN A 140 10.56 8.53 2.43
CA ASN A 140 9.56 7.64 1.87
C ASN A 140 9.90 7.36 0.40
N GLY A 141 10.51 6.22 0.14
CA GLY A 141 10.87 5.77 -1.21
C GLY A 141 9.77 4.90 -1.83
N PHE A 142 9.63 4.96 -3.17
CA PHE A 142 8.54 4.34 -3.92
C PHE A 142 7.17 4.80 -3.42
N ALA A 143 7.08 6.11 -3.20
CA ALA A 143 6.06 6.72 -2.37
C ALA A 143 4.63 6.64 -2.94
N TYR A 144 4.46 6.35 -4.24
CA TYR A 144 3.17 6.34 -4.93
C TYR A 144 2.40 7.65 -4.65
N THR A 145 1.19 7.60 -4.11
CA THR A 145 0.40 8.77 -3.70
C THR A 145 0.80 9.32 -2.33
N CYS A 146 1.95 8.93 -1.82
CA CYS A 146 2.58 9.38 -0.58
C CYS A 146 1.74 9.17 0.70
N SER A 147 0.92 8.13 0.76
CA SER A 147 0.09 7.86 1.93
C SER A 147 0.92 7.68 3.21
N PHE A 148 2.06 6.98 3.18
CA PHE A 148 2.98 6.91 4.33
C PHE A 148 3.54 8.29 4.71
N GLY A 149 3.93 9.10 3.73
CA GLY A 149 4.44 10.45 3.98
C GLY A 149 3.39 11.38 4.58
N LEU A 150 2.14 11.29 4.11
CA LEU A 150 1.02 12.05 4.65
C LEU A 150 0.75 11.67 6.12
N TYR A 151 0.76 10.37 6.43
CA TYR A 151 0.68 9.89 7.81
C TYR A 151 1.83 10.42 8.66
N ALA A 152 3.07 10.38 8.17
CA ALA A 152 4.23 10.91 8.89
C ALA A 152 4.07 12.42 9.20
N ARG A 153 3.58 13.22 8.25
CA ARG A 153 3.28 14.65 8.45
C ARG A 153 2.20 14.85 9.49
N HIS A 154 1.11 14.09 9.41
CA HIS A 154 0.00 14.17 10.36
C HIS A 154 0.45 13.85 11.81
N TYR A 155 1.36 12.90 11.97
CA TYR A 155 1.92 12.53 13.28
C TYR A 155 3.11 13.40 13.72
N GLY A 156 3.39 14.49 13.04
CA GLY A 156 4.33 15.53 13.46
C GLY A 156 5.78 15.29 13.04
N ALA A 157 6.01 14.62 11.92
CA ALA A 157 7.34 14.62 11.29
C ALA A 157 7.76 16.06 10.97
N THR A 158 9.01 16.41 11.24
CA THR A 158 9.55 17.74 10.96
C THR A 158 9.90 17.94 9.50
N GLU A 159 10.28 16.87 8.84
CA GLU A 159 10.61 16.85 7.42
C GLU A 159 10.21 15.50 6.83
N VAL A 160 9.59 15.50 5.66
CA VAL A 160 9.26 14.29 4.89
C VAL A 160 9.74 14.47 3.47
N ILE A 161 10.51 13.52 2.97
CA ILE A 161 10.92 13.47 1.56
C ILE A 161 10.25 12.25 0.93
N ASN A 162 9.41 12.48 -0.05
CA ASN A 162 8.77 11.44 -0.84
C ASN A 162 9.42 11.33 -2.22
N THR A 163 9.83 10.13 -2.63
CA THR A 163 10.38 9.90 -3.96
C THR A 163 9.55 8.88 -4.74
N ASP A 164 9.22 9.22 -5.97
CA ASP A 164 8.60 8.33 -6.95
C ASP A 164 9.05 8.70 -8.36
N ILE A 165 9.07 7.74 -9.29
CA ILE A 165 9.41 7.98 -10.69
C ILE A 165 8.27 8.66 -11.45
N SER A 166 7.05 8.57 -10.96
CA SER A 166 5.84 9.08 -11.59
C SER A 166 5.49 10.48 -11.11
N LYS A 167 5.78 11.49 -11.92
CA LYS A 167 5.34 12.87 -11.66
C LYS A 167 3.81 13.00 -11.50
N ARG A 168 3.04 12.22 -12.29
CA ARG A 168 1.57 12.20 -12.21
C ARG A 168 1.11 11.73 -10.83
N THR A 169 1.74 10.70 -10.31
CA THR A 169 1.39 10.12 -9.00
C THR A 169 1.75 11.08 -7.85
N LEU A 170 2.93 11.72 -7.93
CA LEU A 170 3.32 12.73 -6.95
C LEU A 170 2.41 13.97 -6.99
N LYS A 171 1.85 14.31 -8.17
CA LYS A 171 0.85 15.40 -8.23
C LYS A 171 -0.42 15.04 -7.45
N LYS A 172 -0.90 13.80 -7.55
CA LYS A 172 -2.02 13.31 -6.71
C LYS A 172 -1.67 13.32 -5.22
N ALA A 173 -0.41 13.00 -4.88
CA ALA A 173 0.08 13.09 -3.52
C ALA A 173 -0.01 14.51 -2.96
N GLU A 174 0.43 15.52 -3.72
CA GLU A 174 0.27 16.92 -3.33
C GLU A 174 -1.20 17.29 -3.07
N ASP A 175 -2.12 16.81 -3.92
CA ASP A 175 -3.55 17.08 -3.76
C ASP A 175 -4.11 16.39 -2.50
N ASN A 176 -3.65 15.18 -2.15
CA ASN A 176 -3.96 14.52 -0.88
C ASN A 176 -3.44 15.32 0.33
N TYR A 177 -2.24 15.91 0.26
CA TYR A 177 -1.72 16.75 1.33
C TYR A 177 -2.59 17.99 1.53
N ARG A 178 -2.96 18.69 0.44
CA ARG A 178 -3.86 19.87 0.50
C ARG A 178 -5.24 19.51 1.05
N LEU A 179 -5.78 18.34 0.64
CA LEU A 179 -7.07 17.82 1.13
C LEU A 179 -7.10 17.64 2.65
N ASN A 180 -5.92 17.40 3.26
CA ASN A 180 -5.72 17.28 4.71
C ASN A 180 -5.23 18.56 5.38
N GLY A 181 -5.23 19.70 4.68
CA GLY A 181 -4.86 21.00 5.23
C GLY A 181 -3.34 21.23 5.37
N PHE A 182 -2.50 20.41 4.72
CA PHE A 182 -1.07 20.62 4.72
C PHE A 182 -0.63 21.52 3.57
N GLU A 183 0.27 22.44 3.87
CA GLU A 183 1.02 23.17 2.85
C GLU A 183 1.98 22.21 2.14
N VAL A 184 2.11 22.39 0.83
CA VAL A 184 2.92 21.55 -0.05
C VAL A 184 4.22 22.25 -0.37
N SER A 185 5.35 21.72 0.08
CA SER A 185 6.67 22.14 -0.35
C SER A 185 7.13 21.31 -1.55
N LYS A 186 7.73 21.97 -2.55
CA LYS A 186 8.29 21.28 -3.71
C LYS A 186 9.42 20.30 -3.34
N ASP A 187 10.11 20.58 -2.25
CA ASP A 187 11.23 19.76 -1.79
C ASP A 187 10.75 18.44 -1.12
N GLU A 188 9.46 18.37 -0.76
CA GLU A 188 8.85 17.17 -0.20
C GLU A 188 8.54 16.08 -1.25
N PHE A 189 8.38 16.46 -2.53
CA PHE A 189 7.92 15.56 -3.61
C PHE A 189 8.94 15.55 -4.74
N VAL A 190 9.81 14.55 -4.72
CA VAL A 190 10.94 14.48 -5.65
C VAL A 190 10.70 13.41 -6.71
N THR A 191 10.44 13.84 -7.95
CA THR A 191 10.31 12.92 -9.09
C THR A 191 11.68 12.37 -9.45
N THR A 192 11.99 11.16 -8.99
CA THR A 192 13.28 10.51 -9.21
C THR A 192 13.19 9.02 -8.86
N ASP A 193 14.14 8.25 -9.38
CA ASP A 193 14.39 6.89 -8.91
C ASP A 193 14.87 6.92 -7.45
N THR A 194 14.28 6.07 -6.60
CA THR A 194 14.56 6.00 -5.16
C THR A 194 16.02 5.65 -4.87
N MET A 195 16.62 4.70 -5.61
CA MET A 195 18.03 4.34 -5.44
C MET A 195 18.94 5.50 -5.85
N ALA A 196 18.62 6.21 -6.93
CA ALA A 196 19.37 7.38 -7.35
C ALA A 196 19.29 8.51 -6.31
N TYR A 197 18.14 8.68 -5.65
CA TYR A 197 18.02 9.63 -4.54
C TYR A 197 18.89 9.24 -3.35
N LEU A 198 18.80 7.98 -2.89
CA LEU A 198 19.58 7.47 -1.76
C LEU A 198 21.09 7.62 -2.01
N ASN A 199 21.57 7.27 -3.21
CA ASN A 199 22.97 7.47 -3.58
C ASN A 199 23.42 8.94 -3.53
N ARG A 200 22.53 9.89 -3.88
CA ARG A 200 22.81 11.33 -3.74
C ARG A 200 22.80 11.74 -2.26
N ALA A 201 21.88 11.17 -1.45
CA ALA A 201 21.80 11.44 -0.02
C ALA A 201 23.08 10.99 0.70
N VAL A 202 23.63 9.81 0.35
CA VAL A 202 24.94 9.33 0.86
C VAL A 202 26.04 10.36 0.58
N LYS A 203 26.17 10.79 -0.70
CA LYS A 203 27.21 11.76 -1.10
C LYS A 203 27.06 13.14 -0.42
N LYS A 204 25.83 13.52 -0.04
CA LYS A 204 25.52 14.82 0.58
C LYS A 204 25.42 14.73 2.09
N GLU A 205 25.65 13.55 2.68
CA GLU A 205 25.50 13.29 4.12
C GLU A 205 24.09 13.69 4.63
N ASN A 206 23.06 13.46 3.80
CA ASN A 206 21.68 13.77 4.13
C ASN A 206 21.03 12.59 4.87
N PHE A 207 21.03 12.63 6.20
CA PHE A 207 20.59 11.53 7.06
C PHE A 207 19.12 11.66 7.46
N PHE A 208 18.49 10.49 7.68
CA PHE A 208 17.08 10.34 8.08
C PHE A 208 16.95 9.57 9.39
N ASP A 209 15.93 9.90 10.16
CA ASP A 209 15.58 9.15 11.39
C ASP A 209 14.77 7.90 11.06
N ILE A 210 13.91 7.99 10.03
CA ILE A 210 13.06 6.91 9.58
C ILE A 210 13.15 6.80 8.06
N ILE A 211 13.29 5.58 7.57
CA ILE A 211 13.27 5.26 6.14
C ILE A 211 12.17 4.24 5.87
N ILE A 212 11.37 4.51 4.83
CA ILE A 212 10.28 3.67 4.35
C ILE A 212 10.61 3.23 2.93
N LEU A 213 10.60 1.92 2.69
CA LEU A 213 10.89 1.30 1.41
C LEU A 213 9.80 0.27 1.10
N ASP A 214 8.93 0.58 0.14
CA ASP A 214 7.87 -0.31 -0.35
C ASP A 214 7.95 -0.43 -1.89
N PRO A 215 9.03 -1.04 -2.40
CA PRO A 215 9.24 -1.13 -3.84
C PRO A 215 8.23 -2.09 -4.50
N PRO A 216 7.85 -1.82 -5.77
CA PRO A 216 7.10 -2.78 -6.56
C PRO A 216 7.92 -4.04 -6.80
N SER A 217 7.26 -5.17 -7.02
CA SER A 217 7.93 -6.45 -7.34
C SER A 217 8.86 -6.33 -8.55
N PHE A 218 8.47 -5.47 -9.50
CA PHE A 218 9.19 -5.18 -10.75
C PHE A 218 8.88 -3.75 -11.23
N SER A 219 9.91 -3.02 -11.65
CA SER A 219 9.75 -1.73 -12.33
C SER A 219 10.81 -1.51 -13.40
N ARG A 220 10.48 -0.69 -14.41
CA ARG A 220 11.43 -0.23 -15.44
C ARG A 220 11.42 1.30 -15.50
N HIS A 221 12.60 1.89 -15.47
CA HIS A 221 12.78 3.32 -15.61
C HIS A 221 14.12 3.63 -16.28
N GLU A 222 14.12 4.45 -17.34
CA GLU A 222 15.33 4.87 -18.08
C GLU A 222 16.27 3.71 -18.45
N GLY A 223 15.72 2.62 -18.98
CA GLY A 223 16.50 1.43 -19.37
C GLY A 223 16.99 0.55 -18.22
N LYS A 224 16.79 0.96 -16.97
CA LYS A 224 17.10 0.17 -15.78
C LYS A 224 15.89 -0.63 -15.32
N THR A 225 16.14 -1.85 -14.89
CA THR A 225 15.11 -2.74 -14.36
C THR A 225 15.39 -3.02 -12.89
N PHE A 226 14.44 -2.67 -12.03
CA PHE A 226 14.42 -3.09 -10.64
C PHE A 226 13.66 -4.41 -10.51
N GLN A 227 14.25 -5.37 -9.81
CA GLN A 227 13.65 -6.65 -9.44
C GLN A 227 13.87 -6.88 -7.95
N VAL A 228 12.79 -6.98 -7.19
CA VAL A 228 12.85 -7.04 -5.73
C VAL A 228 13.77 -8.15 -5.21
N LYS A 229 13.74 -9.35 -5.79
CA LYS A 229 14.62 -10.47 -5.37
C LYS A 229 16.11 -10.15 -5.51
N ARG A 230 16.50 -9.44 -6.56
CA ARG A 230 17.89 -9.13 -6.87
C ARG A 230 18.37 -7.86 -6.15
N ASP A 231 17.54 -6.84 -6.14
CA ASP A 231 17.96 -5.48 -5.86
C ASP A 231 17.63 -5.01 -4.42
N MET A 232 16.72 -5.72 -3.72
CA MET A 232 16.32 -5.39 -2.35
C MET A 232 17.52 -5.33 -1.37
N PRO A 233 18.48 -6.27 -1.37
CA PRO A 233 19.63 -6.18 -0.46
C PRO A 233 20.49 -4.93 -0.68
N VAL A 234 20.67 -4.51 -1.93
CA VAL A 234 21.43 -3.30 -2.27
C VAL A 234 20.66 -2.06 -1.85
N LEU A 235 19.35 -2.04 -2.08
CA LEU A 235 18.45 -0.96 -1.68
C LEU A 235 18.48 -0.76 -0.15
N ILE A 236 18.35 -1.83 0.61
CA ILE A 236 18.41 -1.80 2.08
C ILE A 236 19.79 -1.29 2.53
N ARG A 237 20.88 -1.80 1.98
CA ARG A 237 22.24 -1.38 2.33
C ARG A 237 22.44 0.11 2.11
N THR A 238 22.08 0.63 0.95
CA THR A 238 22.21 2.06 0.64
C THR A 238 21.34 2.92 1.56
N ALA A 239 20.14 2.46 1.88
CA ALA A 239 19.28 3.15 2.84
C ALA A 239 19.90 3.19 4.25
N LEU A 240 20.54 2.10 4.69
CA LEU A 240 21.21 2.06 5.98
C LEU A 240 22.42 3.02 6.06
N GLU A 241 23.08 3.34 4.96
CA GLU A 241 24.15 4.34 4.93
C GLU A 241 23.67 5.74 5.32
N VAL A 242 22.42 6.09 5.00
CA VAL A 242 21.81 7.39 5.32
C VAL A 242 20.81 7.35 6.49
N LEU A 243 20.70 6.20 7.15
CA LEU A 243 19.91 6.09 8.37
C LEU A 243 20.74 6.55 9.57
N ARG A 244 20.19 7.44 10.41
CA ARG A 244 20.85 7.88 11.65
C ARG A 244 21.04 6.72 12.65
N PRO A 245 22.01 6.81 13.59
CA PRO A 245 22.01 5.94 14.76
C PRO A 245 20.65 5.96 15.48
N LYS A 246 20.24 4.82 16.03
CA LYS A 246 18.90 4.64 16.63
C LYS A 246 17.72 4.89 15.67
N GLY A 247 17.99 4.99 14.38
CA GLY A 247 16.98 5.15 13.35
C GLY A 247 16.14 3.90 13.13
N ARG A 248 15.09 4.02 12.31
CA ARG A 248 14.18 2.93 12.01
C ARG A 248 14.01 2.75 10.51
N LEU A 249 13.86 1.50 10.11
CA LEU A 249 13.59 1.11 8.73
C LEU A 249 12.26 0.34 8.66
N PHE A 250 11.36 0.80 7.81
CA PHE A 250 10.25 0.00 7.29
C PHE A 250 10.65 -0.49 5.90
N VAL A 251 10.57 -1.78 5.68
CA VAL A 251 10.78 -2.38 4.36
C VAL A 251 9.72 -3.45 4.11
N SER A 252 9.10 -3.41 2.93
CA SER A 252 8.03 -4.32 2.55
C SER A 252 8.13 -4.77 1.10
N THR A 253 7.42 -5.82 0.77
CA THR A 253 7.22 -6.29 -0.59
C THR A 253 5.91 -7.07 -0.70
N ASN A 254 5.17 -6.86 -1.79
CA ASN A 254 3.99 -7.62 -2.15
C ASN A 254 4.31 -8.79 -3.11
N TYR A 255 5.58 -9.13 -3.29
CA TYR A 255 6.00 -10.25 -4.11
C TYR A 255 5.85 -11.55 -3.33
N SER A 256 4.83 -12.33 -3.66
CA SER A 256 4.42 -13.55 -2.94
C SER A 256 5.49 -14.65 -2.81
N GLU A 257 6.55 -14.57 -3.62
CA GLU A 257 7.69 -15.51 -3.53
C GLU A 257 8.76 -15.08 -2.51
N ILE A 258 8.58 -13.91 -1.85
CA ILE A 258 9.46 -13.48 -0.78
C ILE A 258 8.71 -13.55 0.55
N SER A 259 9.03 -14.56 1.35
CA SER A 259 8.51 -14.71 2.71
C SER A 259 9.21 -13.74 3.68
N HIS A 260 8.64 -13.55 4.87
CA HIS A 260 9.28 -12.79 5.94
C HIS A 260 10.71 -13.30 6.26
N ALA A 261 10.92 -14.63 6.28
CA ALA A 261 12.23 -15.19 6.52
C ALA A 261 13.27 -14.82 5.45
N GLN A 262 12.84 -14.82 4.18
CA GLN A 262 13.72 -14.39 3.08
C GLN A 262 13.99 -12.88 3.13
N LEU A 263 13.00 -12.07 3.52
CA LEU A 263 13.21 -10.62 3.69
C LEU A 263 14.14 -10.32 4.87
N GLU A 264 14.06 -11.08 5.99
CA GLU A 264 15.02 -11.02 7.10
C GLU A 264 16.43 -11.41 6.66
N GLU A 265 16.56 -12.45 5.83
CA GLU A 265 17.87 -12.84 5.27
C GLU A 265 18.46 -11.72 4.38
N MET A 266 17.63 -11.07 3.57
CA MET A 266 18.06 -9.92 2.76
C MET A 266 18.50 -8.75 3.65
N LEU A 267 17.76 -8.46 4.72
CA LEU A 267 18.16 -7.48 5.73
C LEU A 267 19.48 -7.85 6.37
N ALA A 268 19.64 -9.09 6.86
CA ALA A 268 20.85 -9.56 7.52
C ALA A 268 22.10 -9.40 6.63
N LYS A 269 21.99 -9.73 5.33
CA LYS A 269 23.05 -9.54 4.33
C LYS A 269 23.38 -8.06 4.06
N SER A 270 22.52 -7.14 4.48
CA SER A 270 22.63 -5.69 4.22
C SER A 270 23.14 -4.90 5.43
N LEU A 271 23.20 -5.50 6.63
CA LEU A 271 23.43 -4.79 7.88
C LEU A 271 24.84 -4.15 7.99
N ASN A 272 25.84 -4.71 7.31
CA ASN A 272 27.23 -4.30 7.46
C ASN A 272 27.63 -4.25 8.95
N THR A 273 27.92 -3.07 9.50
CA THR A 273 28.26 -2.85 10.92
C THR A 273 27.06 -2.51 11.81
N ARG A 274 25.87 -2.33 11.21
CA ARG A 274 24.65 -1.95 11.92
C ARG A 274 24.16 -3.10 12.83
N ARG A 275 23.68 -2.75 14.02
CA ARG A 275 23.09 -3.71 14.96
C ARG A 275 21.60 -3.43 15.11
N VAL A 276 20.81 -4.50 15.00
CA VAL A 276 19.36 -4.45 15.21
C VAL A 276 19.07 -4.49 16.70
N GLU A 277 18.29 -3.52 17.20
CA GLU A 277 17.77 -3.51 18.57
C GLU A 277 16.44 -4.28 18.64
N LYS A 278 15.52 -4.02 17.69
CA LYS A 278 14.21 -4.66 17.62
C LYS A 278 13.82 -4.89 16.18
N LEU A 279 13.23 -6.05 15.87
CA LEU A 279 12.66 -6.40 14.58
C LEU A 279 11.24 -6.93 14.81
N GLU A 280 10.30 -6.40 14.05
CA GLU A 280 8.90 -6.84 14.04
C GLU A 280 8.52 -7.23 12.61
N ARG A 281 7.94 -8.42 12.43
CA ARG A 281 7.31 -8.83 11.17
C ARG A 281 5.96 -8.13 11.05
N VAL A 282 5.71 -7.55 9.90
CA VAL A 282 4.46 -6.88 9.58
C VAL A 282 3.90 -7.42 8.26
N GLY A 283 2.61 -7.34 8.08
CA GLY A 283 1.93 -7.88 6.90
C GLY A 283 0.72 -7.04 6.53
N GLN A 284 -0.17 -7.67 5.79
CA GLN A 284 -1.45 -7.07 5.38
C GLN A 284 -2.39 -6.88 6.59
N ASP A 285 -3.31 -5.94 6.45
CA ASP A 285 -4.30 -5.60 7.47
C ASP A 285 -5.37 -6.71 7.66
N GLN A 286 -6.11 -6.62 8.75
CA GLN A 286 -7.10 -7.62 9.18
C GLN A 286 -8.27 -7.84 8.20
N ASP A 287 -8.58 -6.86 7.33
CA ASP A 287 -9.57 -7.03 6.26
C ASP A 287 -9.04 -7.82 5.06
N PHE A 288 -7.79 -8.26 5.10
CA PHE A 288 -7.15 -9.14 4.14
C PHE A 288 -6.85 -10.52 4.76
N PRO A 289 -7.85 -11.27 5.24
CA PRO A 289 -7.58 -12.57 5.83
C PRO A 289 -6.92 -13.49 4.80
N GLY A 290 -5.81 -14.12 5.22
CA GLY A 290 -5.25 -15.25 4.50
C GLY A 290 -6.07 -16.51 4.72
N SER A 291 -5.90 -17.54 3.91
CA SER A 291 -6.28 -18.88 4.31
C SER A 291 -5.29 -19.35 5.39
N ASN A 292 -5.68 -20.34 6.20
CA ASN A 292 -4.95 -20.83 7.40
C ASN A 292 -3.48 -21.25 7.18
N SER A 293 -2.86 -20.94 6.05
CA SER A 293 -1.45 -21.18 5.78
C SER A 293 -0.70 -19.85 5.61
N PHE A 294 0.42 -19.72 6.28
CA PHE A 294 1.41 -18.64 6.11
C PHE A 294 1.81 -18.35 4.64
N LYS A 295 1.48 -19.26 3.72
CA LYS A 295 1.74 -19.14 2.28
C LYS A 295 0.81 -18.17 1.54
N GLU A 296 -0.21 -17.64 2.18
CA GLU A 296 -1.22 -16.77 1.55
C GLU A 296 -1.15 -15.30 1.97
N SER A 297 -0.22 -14.94 2.85
CA SER A 297 0.17 -13.55 3.01
C SER A 297 1.05 -13.18 1.81
N TYR A 298 0.53 -12.34 0.91
CA TYR A 298 1.29 -11.83 -0.23
C TYR A 298 2.16 -10.62 0.16
N LEU A 299 1.96 -10.06 1.35
CA LEU A 299 2.70 -8.91 1.86
C LEU A 299 3.64 -9.37 2.97
N SER A 300 4.93 -9.25 2.73
CA SER A 300 5.97 -9.43 3.73
C SER A 300 6.62 -8.09 4.05
N GLY A 301 6.67 -7.72 5.32
CA GLY A 301 7.29 -6.49 5.77
C GLY A 301 8.04 -6.65 7.08
N LEU A 302 9.01 -5.75 7.29
CA LEU A 302 9.80 -5.66 8.51
C LEU A 302 9.78 -4.22 9.03
N TRP A 303 9.53 -4.07 10.33
CA TRP A 303 9.76 -2.83 11.06
C TRP A 303 10.95 -3.00 11.99
N VAL A 304 12.02 -2.28 11.71
CA VAL A 304 13.34 -2.51 12.33
C VAL A 304 13.80 -1.26 13.06
N LYS A 305 14.19 -1.39 14.31
CA LYS A 305 14.89 -0.36 15.09
C LYS A 305 16.35 -0.75 15.26
N PHE A 306 17.25 0.20 15.03
CA PHE A 306 18.69 0.01 15.16
C PHE A 306 19.21 0.61 16.48
N LEU A 307 20.40 0.10 16.95
CA LEU A 307 21.12 0.63 18.09
C LEU A 307 21.82 1.96 17.76
#